data_5d9c5a72eeebfe8b8da11ff67f45fff5
#
_entry.id   5d9c5a72eeebfe8b8da11ff67f45fff5
#
_cell.length_a   1.000
_cell.length_b   1.000
_cell.length_c   1.000
_cell.angle_alpha   90.00
_cell.angle_beta   90.00
_cell.angle_gamma   90.00
#
_symmetry.space_group_name_H-M   'P 1'
#
loop_
_entity.id
_entity.type
_entity.pdbx_description
1 polymer ?
#
loop_
_entity_poly.entity_id
_entity_poly.type
_entity_poly.pdbx_seq_one_letter_code
_entity_poly.pdbx_strand_id
1 'polypeptide(L)'
;TLVAGIHFLPDIDPADLAYKALAVNLSDLAAMGADPAWLTLALTLPDVDEAWLAAFSDSLFEQLDYYDMQLIGGDTTRGPLSMTLGIHGLVPAGRALKRSGAKPGDWIYVTGTLGDSAAGLAILRGDFRVGSWGDADYLVKRHLRPTPRILQGQALRDLASSAIDLSDGLISDLGHILQASNCGARIDLEALPDSEELCGHANDPEQKLRWMLSGGEDYELCFTVPELNRGALDVALGHLGVPFTCIGQMTADIEGISFVRDGEPVTFDWKGY
;
A
#
# COMPACT_ATOMS: atom_id res chain seq x y z
N THR A 1 3.95 -13.74 4.01
CA THR A 1 5.31 -14.27 4.32
C THR A 1 6.37 -13.35 3.77
N LEU A 2 7.36 -12.97 4.59
CA LEU A 2 8.51 -12.18 4.19
C LEU A 2 9.79 -13.04 4.30
N VAL A 3 10.67 -12.94 3.29
CA VAL A 3 11.91 -13.72 3.19
C VAL A 3 13.07 -12.76 2.95
N ALA A 4 14.14 -12.92 3.69
CA ALA A 4 15.36 -12.10 3.55
C ALA A 4 15.94 -12.17 2.13
N GLY A 5 16.35 -11.03 1.59
CA GLY A 5 16.91 -10.90 0.24
C GLY A 5 15.87 -10.98 -0.90
N ILE A 6 14.60 -11.23 -0.59
CA ILE A 6 13.48 -11.21 -1.55
C ILE A 6 12.52 -10.05 -1.23
N HIS A 7 11.96 -10.03 -0.01
CA HIS A 7 10.97 -9.05 0.40
C HIS A 7 11.54 -7.91 1.25
N PHE A 8 12.76 -8.07 1.75
CA PHE A 8 13.49 -7.04 2.48
C PHE A 8 15.00 -7.24 2.34
N LEU A 9 15.76 -6.17 2.51
CA LEU A 9 17.21 -6.19 2.45
C LEU A 9 17.77 -6.96 3.67
N PRO A 10 18.80 -7.81 3.49
CA PRO A 10 19.32 -8.65 4.60
C PRO A 10 19.88 -7.87 5.79
N ASP A 11 20.25 -6.61 5.59
CA ASP A 11 20.83 -5.69 6.57
C ASP A 11 19.81 -4.72 7.17
N ILE A 12 18.52 -4.95 6.95
CA ILE A 12 17.45 -4.15 7.56
C ILE A 12 17.52 -4.19 9.09
N ASP A 13 17.28 -3.05 9.72
CA ASP A 13 17.14 -2.99 11.17
C ASP A 13 15.98 -3.89 11.65
N PRO A 14 16.16 -4.69 12.71
CA PRO A 14 15.13 -5.61 13.19
C PRO A 14 13.85 -4.90 13.65
N ALA A 15 13.93 -3.68 14.17
CA ALA A 15 12.74 -2.90 14.51
C ALA A 15 11.99 -2.44 13.27
N ASP A 16 12.69 -2.03 12.21
CA ASP A 16 12.07 -1.68 10.93
C ASP A 16 11.45 -2.90 10.25
N LEU A 17 12.12 -4.06 10.35
CA LEU A 17 11.61 -5.31 9.81
C LEU A 17 10.30 -5.73 10.50
N ALA A 18 10.26 -5.67 11.84
CA ALA A 18 9.05 -5.97 12.61
C ALA A 18 7.92 -5.01 12.24
N TYR A 19 8.25 -3.71 12.14
CA TYR A 19 7.28 -2.69 11.72
C TYR A 19 6.71 -3.00 10.35
N LYS A 20 7.57 -3.17 9.35
CA LYS A 20 7.17 -3.49 7.98
C LYS A 20 6.34 -4.76 7.93
N ALA A 21 6.78 -5.82 8.58
CA ALA A 21 6.10 -7.11 8.57
C ALA A 21 4.65 -7.02 9.06
N LEU A 22 4.38 -6.27 10.13
CA LEU A 22 3.00 -6.08 10.58
C LEU A 22 2.23 -5.08 9.69
N ALA A 23 2.84 -3.97 9.32
CA ALA A 23 2.21 -2.91 8.54
C ALA A 23 1.69 -3.40 7.18
N VAL A 24 2.46 -4.21 6.45
CA VAL A 24 2.05 -4.74 5.14
C VAL A 24 0.85 -5.68 5.26
N ASN A 25 0.74 -6.44 6.34
CA ASN A 25 -0.41 -7.29 6.60
C ASN A 25 -1.63 -6.49 7.11
N LEU A 26 -1.40 -5.44 7.89
CA LEU A 26 -2.47 -4.50 8.26
C LEU A 26 -3.07 -3.78 7.05
N SER A 27 -2.28 -3.57 6.01
CA SER A 27 -2.74 -2.98 4.76
C SER A 27 -3.84 -3.83 4.09
N ASP A 28 -3.72 -5.16 4.11
CA ASP A 28 -4.77 -6.07 3.64
C ASP A 28 -6.07 -5.89 4.44
N LEU A 29 -5.97 -5.74 5.78
CA LEU A 29 -7.14 -5.46 6.61
C LEU A 29 -7.76 -4.10 6.31
N ALA A 30 -6.93 -3.08 6.05
CA ALA A 30 -7.39 -1.76 5.63
C ALA A 30 -8.17 -1.83 4.31
N ALA A 31 -7.65 -2.58 3.33
CA ALA A 31 -8.30 -2.78 2.04
C ALA A 31 -9.66 -3.47 2.15
N MET A 32 -9.86 -4.27 3.20
CA MET A 32 -11.15 -4.90 3.51
C MET A 32 -12.06 -4.04 4.41
N GLY A 33 -11.57 -2.90 4.89
CA GLY A 33 -12.24 -2.09 5.90
C GLY A 33 -12.39 -2.85 7.23
N ALA A 34 -11.45 -3.69 7.60
CA ALA A 34 -11.51 -4.50 8.81
C ALA A 34 -10.97 -3.75 10.03
N ASP A 35 -11.50 -4.12 11.20
CA ASP A 35 -10.94 -3.75 12.49
C ASP A 35 -9.89 -4.82 12.85
N PRO A 36 -8.60 -4.49 13.01
CA PRO A 36 -7.57 -5.44 13.41
C PRO A 36 -7.90 -6.11 14.74
N ALA A 37 -7.55 -7.40 14.92
CA ALA A 37 -7.88 -8.11 16.16
C ALA A 37 -6.76 -9.05 16.63
N TRP A 38 -6.32 -9.98 15.80
CA TRP A 38 -5.36 -11.01 16.22
C TRP A 38 -4.27 -11.26 15.21
N LEU A 39 -3.12 -11.66 15.73
CA LEU A 39 -1.94 -12.04 14.97
C LEU A 39 -1.45 -13.43 15.39
N THR A 40 -1.00 -14.23 14.44
CA THR A 40 -0.09 -15.36 14.65
C THR A 40 1.23 -15.08 13.94
N LEU A 41 2.36 -15.48 14.54
CA LEU A 41 3.69 -15.28 13.98
C LEU A 41 4.46 -16.59 13.91
N ALA A 42 4.77 -17.06 12.70
CA ALA A 42 5.78 -18.10 12.49
C ALA A 42 7.09 -17.44 12.08
N LEU A 43 8.12 -17.57 12.94
CA LEU A 43 9.43 -16.92 12.78
C LEU A 43 10.51 -17.98 12.57
N THR A 44 11.25 -17.88 11.46
CA THR A 44 12.42 -18.70 11.18
C THR A 44 13.67 -17.85 11.30
N LEU A 45 14.62 -18.30 12.12
CA LEU A 45 15.86 -17.59 12.43
C LEU A 45 17.07 -18.45 12.08
N PRO A 46 18.15 -17.89 11.51
CA PRO A 46 19.40 -18.63 11.27
C PRO A 46 20.10 -19.02 12.57
N ASP A 47 20.14 -18.08 13.53
CA ASP A 47 20.74 -18.24 14.84
C ASP A 47 19.96 -17.41 15.88
N VAL A 48 20.24 -17.63 17.17
CA VAL A 48 19.66 -16.88 18.28
C VAL A 48 20.53 -15.65 18.56
N ASP A 49 19.97 -14.47 18.31
CA ASP A 49 20.55 -13.18 18.69
C ASP A 49 19.55 -12.46 19.61
N GLU A 50 19.89 -12.35 20.88
CA GLU A 50 19.01 -11.74 21.90
C GLU A 50 18.77 -10.25 21.63
N ALA A 51 19.77 -9.52 21.13
CA ALA A 51 19.62 -8.10 20.82
C ALA A 51 18.69 -7.88 19.62
N TRP A 52 18.86 -8.70 18.57
CA TRP A 52 17.98 -8.70 17.42
C TRP A 52 16.53 -9.03 17.81
N LEU A 53 16.36 -10.08 18.61
CA LEU A 53 15.01 -10.52 19.07
C LEU A 53 14.34 -9.45 19.95
N ALA A 54 15.09 -8.78 20.84
CA ALA A 54 14.55 -7.70 21.65
C ALA A 54 14.06 -6.54 20.78
N ALA A 55 14.90 -6.03 19.87
CA ALA A 55 14.52 -4.92 18.99
C ALA A 55 13.34 -5.25 18.09
N PHE A 56 13.31 -6.47 17.51
CA PHE A 56 12.19 -6.96 16.72
C PHE A 56 10.90 -7.05 17.55
N SER A 57 10.96 -7.66 18.73
CA SER A 57 9.81 -7.86 19.60
C SER A 57 9.25 -6.53 20.11
N ASP A 58 10.12 -5.63 20.59
CA ASP A 58 9.70 -4.32 21.11
C ASP A 58 8.92 -3.53 20.04
N SER A 59 9.45 -3.46 18.82
CA SER A 59 8.77 -2.78 17.72
C SER A 59 7.45 -3.48 17.30
N LEU A 60 7.42 -4.82 17.32
CA LEU A 60 6.20 -5.56 17.00
C LEU A 60 5.11 -5.29 18.04
N PHE A 61 5.45 -5.36 19.33
CA PHE A 61 4.47 -5.17 20.40
C PHE A 61 4.02 -3.71 20.52
N GLU A 62 4.90 -2.72 20.26
CA GLU A 62 4.49 -1.32 20.16
C GLU A 62 3.37 -1.12 19.14
N GLN A 63 3.47 -1.76 17.97
CA GLN A 63 2.43 -1.67 16.95
C GLN A 63 1.16 -2.45 17.32
N LEU A 64 1.31 -3.65 17.91
CA LEU A 64 0.17 -4.43 18.39
C LEU A 64 -0.65 -3.64 19.41
N ASP A 65 0.03 -2.97 20.35
CA ASP A 65 -0.61 -2.10 21.33
C ASP A 65 -1.30 -0.90 20.66
N TYR A 66 -0.64 -0.29 19.66
CA TYR A 66 -1.22 0.84 18.93
C TYR A 66 -2.53 0.49 18.19
N TYR A 67 -2.60 -0.72 17.62
CA TYR A 67 -3.77 -1.20 16.86
C TYR A 67 -4.73 -2.04 17.72
N ASP A 68 -4.53 -2.12 19.04
CA ASP A 68 -5.32 -2.94 19.97
C ASP A 68 -5.43 -4.41 19.55
N MET A 69 -4.30 -4.98 19.11
CA MET A 69 -4.20 -6.35 18.61
C MET A 69 -3.52 -7.27 19.62
N GLN A 70 -3.82 -8.57 19.51
CA GLN A 70 -3.21 -9.60 20.34
C GLN A 70 -2.44 -10.60 19.50
N LEU A 71 -1.18 -10.89 19.89
CA LEU A 71 -0.44 -12.05 19.41
C LEU A 71 -0.99 -13.29 20.13
N ILE A 72 -1.72 -14.13 19.38
CA ILE A 72 -2.44 -15.27 19.96
C ILE A 72 -1.71 -16.61 19.79
N GLY A 73 -0.58 -16.62 19.08
CA GLY A 73 0.21 -17.83 18.89
C GLY A 73 1.22 -17.70 17.76
N GLY A 74 1.84 -18.83 17.45
CA GLY A 74 2.85 -18.91 16.40
C GLY A 74 3.82 -20.05 16.61
N ASP A 75 4.94 -19.99 15.90
CA ASP A 75 6.03 -20.96 16.01
C ASP A 75 7.38 -20.27 15.78
N THR A 76 8.43 -20.82 16.36
CA THR A 76 9.80 -20.36 16.12
C THR A 76 10.67 -21.55 15.76
N THR A 77 11.36 -21.46 14.62
CA THR A 77 12.20 -22.55 14.12
C THR A 77 13.53 -22.03 13.60
N ARG A 78 14.48 -22.94 13.38
CA ARG A 78 15.79 -22.61 12.83
C ARG A 78 15.82 -22.78 11.31
N GLY A 79 16.33 -21.78 10.59
CA GLY A 79 16.48 -21.78 9.14
C GLY A 79 16.84 -20.40 8.59
N PRO A 80 16.80 -20.20 7.28
CA PRO A 80 16.97 -18.87 6.67
C PRO A 80 15.93 -17.88 7.23
N LEU A 81 16.38 -16.64 7.50
CA LEU A 81 15.51 -15.61 8.07
C LEU A 81 14.27 -15.41 7.22
N SER A 82 13.13 -15.73 7.81
CA SER A 82 11.81 -15.51 7.21
C SER A 82 10.74 -15.45 8.29
N MET A 83 9.63 -14.81 7.97
CA MET A 83 8.49 -14.71 8.88
C MET A 83 7.18 -14.79 8.13
N THR A 84 6.22 -15.46 8.73
CA THR A 84 4.84 -15.53 8.24
C THR A 84 3.90 -15.00 9.32
N LEU A 85 3.19 -13.95 9.00
CA LEU A 85 2.17 -13.35 9.86
C LEU A 85 0.80 -13.81 9.37
N GLY A 86 0.01 -14.41 10.26
CA GLY A 86 -1.40 -14.68 10.03
C GLY A 86 -2.21 -13.61 10.74
N ILE A 87 -2.74 -12.65 9.97
CA ILE A 87 -3.50 -11.53 10.54
C ILE A 87 -5.00 -11.77 10.42
N HIS A 88 -5.73 -11.37 11.46
CA HIS A 88 -7.19 -11.51 11.53
C HIS A 88 -7.82 -10.19 11.94
N GLY A 89 -8.89 -9.83 11.26
CA GLY A 89 -9.69 -8.65 11.56
C GLY A 89 -11.17 -8.96 11.55
N LEU A 90 -11.96 -8.04 12.08
CA LEU A 90 -13.41 -8.14 12.15
C LEU A 90 -14.05 -7.10 11.24
N VAL A 91 -15.09 -7.51 10.51
CA VAL A 91 -15.89 -6.62 9.67
C VAL A 91 -17.36 -6.83 10.00
N PRO A 92 -18.17 -5.78 10.14
CA PRO A 92 -19.61 -5.93 10.27
C PRO A 92 -20.19 -6.75 9.11
N ALA A 93 -21.11 -7.64 9.39
CA ALA A 93 -21.68 -8.56 8.40
C ALA A 93 -22.19 -7.81 7.17
N GLY A 94 -21.73 -8.23 6.00
CA GLY A 94 -22.09 -7.63 4.71
C GLY A 94 -21.40 -6.32 4.34
N ARG A 95 -20.51 -5.77 5.18
CA ARG A 95 -19.85 -4.47 4.96
C ARG A 95 -18.36 -4.57 4.60
N ALA A 96 -17.85 -5.77 4.34
CA ALA A 96 -16.48 -5.92 3.86
C ALA A 96 -16.30 -5.27 2.49
N LEU A 97 -15.26 -4.46 2.36
CA LEU A 97 -14.80 -3.98 1.06
C LEU A 97 -14.25 -5.15 0.26
N LYS A 98 -14.44 -5.13 -1.05
CA LYS A 98 -14.03 -6.20 -1.96
C LYS A 98 -13.37 -5.61 -3.18
N ARG A 99 -12.57 -6.40 -3.88
CA ARG A 99 -12.06 -6.06 -5.21
C ARG A 99 -13.18 -6.01 -6.27
N SER A 100 -14.25 -6.78 -6.08
CA SER A 100 -15.43 -6.80 -6.96
C SER A 100 -16.48 -5.79 -6.53
N GLY A 101 -17.20 -5.23 -7.50
CA GLY A 101 -18.34 -4.31 -7.24
C GLY A 101 -18.21 -2.96 -7.89
N ALA A 102 -17.05 -2.63 -8.44
CA ALA A 102 -16.88 -1.45 -9.29
C ALA A 102 -17.76 -1.54 -10.54
N LYS A 103 -18.25 -0.39 -10.99
CA LYS A 103 -19.11 -0.28 -12.18
C LYS A 103 -18.57 0.81 -13.12
N PRO A 104 -18.81 0.69 -14.42
CA PRO A 104 -18.55 1.80 -15.34
C PRO A 104 -19.19 3.09 -14.85
N GLY A 105 -18.40 4.17 -14.83
CA GLY A 105 -18.79 5.46 -14.29
C GLY A 105 -18.40 5.71 -12.84
N ASP A 106 -18.00 4.69 -12.07
CA ASP A 106 -17.43 4.90 -10.74
C ASP A 106 -16.08 5.63 -10.85
N TRP A 107 -15.80 6.52 -9.90
CA TRP A 107 -14.57 7.28 -9.84
C TRP A 107 -13.50 6.51 -9.08
N ILE A 108 -12.26 6.57 -9.57
CA ILE A 108 -11.11 5.89 -8.99
C ILE A 108 -10.33 6.88 -8.14
N TYR A 109 -10.08 6.51 -6.91
CA TYR A 109 -9.32 7.29 -5.94
C TYR A 109 -8.14 6.50 -5.40
N VAL A 110 -7.10 7.23 -4.99
CA VAL A 110 -6.01 6.68 -4.16
C VAL A 110 -5.83 7.54 -2.91
N THR A 111 -5.43 6.93 -1.79
CA THR A 111 -5.00 7.65 -0.60
C THR A 111 -3.51 8.00 -0.71
N GLY A 112 -3.07 9.03 0.03
CA GLY A 112 -1.67 9.42 0.16
C GLY A 112 -1.00 9.76 -1.17
N THR A 113 0.25 9.33 -1.32
CA THR A 113 1.14 9.56 -2.45
C THR A 113 1.71 8.26 -3.00
N LEU A 114 2.05 8.24 -4.28
CA LEU A 114 2.52 7.05 -5.00
C LEU A 114 3.99 7.18 -5.39
N GLY A 115 4.71 6.04 -5.38
CA GLY A 115 6.08 5.94 -5.84
C GLY A 115 7.14 6.24 -4.79
N ASP A 116 6.76 6.73 -3.61
CA ASP A 116 7.68 7.05 -2.53
C ASP A 116 8.47 5.83 -2.04
N SER A 117 7.80 4.69 -1.89
CA SER A 117 8.43 3.45 -1.46
C SER A 117 9.47 2.95 -2.47
N ALA A 118 9.15 2.99 -3.76
CA ALA A 118 10.08 2.60 -4.82
C ALA A 118 11.31 3.52 -4.88
N ALA A 119 11.13 4.83 -4.69
CA ALA A 119 12.24 5.78 -4.58
C ALA A 119 13.09 5.51 -3.32
N GLY A 120 12.46 5.23 -2.18
CA GLY A 120 13.12 4.86 -0.92
C GLY A 120 13.97 3.60 -1.07
N LEU A 121 13.46 2.56 -1.72
CA LEU A 121 14.22 1.36 -2.05
C LEU A 121 15.42 1.67 -2.98
N ALA A 122 15.22 2.54 -3.98
CA ALA A 122 16.30 2.95 -4.87
C ALA A 122 17.41 3.71 -4.12
N ILE A 123 17.06 4.52 -3.11
CA ILE A 123 18.03 5.16 -2.21
C ILE A 123 18.81 4.12 -1.41
N LEU A 124 18.13 3.17 -0.79
CA LEU A 124 18.77 2.10 0.01
C LEU A 124 19.73 1.24 -0.82
N ARG A 125 19.40 1.02 -2.09
CA ARG A 125 20.27 0.29 -3.05
C ARG A 125 21.40 1.14 -3.62
N GLY A 126 21.39 2.47 -3.42
CA GLY A 126 22.36 3.41 -4.00
C GLY A 126 22.10 3.77 -5.46
N ASP A 127 20.95 3.41 -6.00
CA ASP A 127 20.54 3.66 -7.39
C ASP A 127 19.92 5.06 -7.57
N PHE A 128 19.46 5.68 -6.49
CA PHE A 128 18.90 7.03 -6.48
C PHE A 128 19.55 7.89 -5.39
N ARG A 129 19.79 9.15 -5.69
CA ARG A 129 20.41 10.10 -4.74
C ARG A 129 19.55 11.33 -4.58
N VAL A 130 19.28 11.67 -3.33
CA VAL A 130 18.54 12.85 -2.91
C VAL A 130 19.51 13.81 -2.22
N GLY A 131 19.48 15.07 -2.62
CA GLY A 131 20.40 16.10 -2.10
C GLY A 131 20.05 16.56 -0.67
N SER A 132 18.82 16.36 -0.24
CA SER A 132 18.33 16.69 1.11
C SER A 132 18.30 15.43 1.96
N TRP A 133 18.93 15.48 3.16
CA TRP A 133 18.88 14.34 4.07
C TRP A 133 17.46 14.09 4.60
N GLY A 134 16.67 15.13 4.86
CA GLY A 134 15.29 15.00 5.33
C GLY A 134 14.39 14.31 4.32
N ASP A 135 14.52 14.67 3.03
CA ASP A 135 13.72 14.09 1.97
C ASP A 135 14.13 12.62 1.70
N ALA A 136 15.45 12.33 1.77
CA ALA A 136 15.94 10.96 1.69
C ALA A 136 15.39 10.09 2.84
N ASP A 137 15.41 10.60 4.06
CA ASP A 137 14.88 9.92 5.25
C ASP A 137 13.37 9.68 5.13
N TYR A 138 12.60 10.64 4.61
CA TYR A 138 11.18 10.48 4.34
C TYR A 138 10.92 9.33 3.37
N LEU A 139 11.55 9.34 2.18
CA LEU A 139 11.36 8.32 1.16
C LEU A 139 11.78 6.93 1.67
N VAL A 140 12.90 6.82 2.37
CA VAL A 140 13.37 5.58 2.99
C VAL A 140 12.37 5.08 4.03
N LYS A 141 11.81 5.97 4.87
CA LYS A 141 10.78 5.60 5.84
C LYS A 141 9.50 5.13 5.18
N ARG A 142 9.09 5.72 4.06
CA ARG A 142 7.93 5.23 3.30
C ARG A 142 8.10 3.78 2.87
N HIS A 143 9.34 3.36 2.53
CA HIS A 143 9.65 1.97 2.19
C HIS A 143 9.75 1.05 3.41
N LEU A 144 10.45 1.47 4.46
CA LEU A 144 10.72 0.63 5.63
C LEU A 144 9.56 0.58 6.62
N ARG A 145 8.79 1.66 6.73
CA ARG A 145 7.70 1.85 7.69
C ARG A 145 6.43 2.39 7.02
N PRO A 146 5.81 1.63 6.10
CA PRO A 146 4.55 2.05 5.49
C PRO A 146 3.46 2.21 6.56
N THR A 147 2.53 3.14 6.33
CA THR A 147 1.43 3.41 7.27
C THR A 147 0.14 2.79 6.74
N PRO A 148 -0.37 1.71 7.35
CA PRO A 148 -1.62 1.08 6.93
C PRO A 148 -2.80 2.04 7.07
N ARG A 149 -3.68 2.08 6.09
CA ARG A 149 -4.82 3.00 5.99
C ARG A 149 -6.08 2.43 6.66
N ILE A 150 -5.95 1.93 7.90
CA ILE A 150 -7.04 1.26 8.64
C ILE A 150 -8.26 2.15 8.78
N LEU A 151 -8.10 3.38 9.27
CA LEU A 151 -9.22 4.31 9.49
C LEU A 151 -9.90 4.69 8.17
N GLN A 152 -9.11 4.88 7.11
CA GLN A 152 -9.63 5.16 5.77
C GLN A 152 -10.45 3.98 5.24
N GLY A 153 -9.94 2.76 5.34
CA GLY A 153 -10.66 1.55 4.95
C GLY A 153 -11.98 1.38 5.69
N GLN A 154 -11.99 1.62 7.00
CA GLN A 154 -13.20 1.56 7.83
C GLN A 154 -14.23 2.62 7.39
N ALA A 155 -13.79 3.85 7.10
CA ALA A 155 -14.65 4.94 6.66
C ALA A 155 -15.26 4.69 5.26
N LEU A 156 -14.60 3.89 4.43
CA LEU A 156 -15.04 3.57 3.08
C LEU A 156 -16.10 2.45 3.01
N ARG A 157 -16.40 1.72 4.09
CA ARG A 157 -17.29 0.54 4.11
C ARG A 157 -18.65 0.75 3.43
N ASP A 158 -19.23 1.94 3.50
CA ASP A 158 -20.55 2.23 2.93
C ASP A 158 -20.49 3.17 1.72
N LEU A 159 -19.31 3.60 1.33
CA LEU A 159 -19.08 4.58 0.27
C LEU A 159 -18.46 3.98 -0.98
N ALA A 160 -17.46 3.13 -0.79
CA ALA A 160 -16.72 2.53 -1.90
C ALA A 160 -17.47 1.33 -2.49
N SER A 161 -17.44 1.21 -3.80
CA SER A 161 -17.95 0.06 -4.55
C SER A 161 -16.91 -1.06 -4.65
N SER A 162 -15.61 -0.73 -4.62
CA SER A 162 -14.49 -1.68 -4.51
C SER A 162 -13.30 -1.03 -3.83
N ALA A 163 -12.39 -1.85 -3.30
CA ALA A 163 -11.11 -1.40 -2.74
C ALA A 163 -10.04 -2.48 -2.84
N ILE A 164 -8.79 -2.04 -2.87
CA ILE A 164 -7.56 -2.83 -2.78
C ILE A 164 -6.46 -1.95 -2.19
N ASP A 165 -5.47 -2.53 -1.52
CA ASP A 165 -4.24 -1.83 -1.19
C ASP A 165 -3.22 -1.94 -2.34
N LEU A 166 -2.26 -1.03 -2.37
CA LEU A 166 -1.24 -0.93 -3.41
C LEU A 166 0.06 -1.56 -2.91
N SER A 167 0.19 -2.88 -3.13
CA SER A 167 1.37 -3.68 -2.77
C SER A 167 2.31 -3.93 -3.94
N ASP A 168 1.76 -4.15 -5.14
CA ASP A 168 2.49 -4.49 -6.36
C ASP A 168 2.52 -3.33 -7.40
N GLY A 169 1.94 -2.19 -7.02
CA GLY A 169 1.83 -1.00 -7.83
C GLY A 169 0.47 -0.81 -8.49
N LEU A 170 0.15 0.44 -8.82
CA LEU A 170 -1.18 0.84 -9.27
C LEU A 170 -1.69 0.03 -10.47
N ILE A 171 -0.83 -0.25 -11.46
CA ILE A 171 -1.22 -1.02 -12.66
C ILE A 171 -1.65 -2.43 -12.28
N SER A 172 -0.85 -3.12 -11.45
CA SER A 172 -1.12 -4.49 -11.04
C SER A 172 -2.38 -4.57 -10.17
N ASP A 173 -2.43 -3.75 -9.13
CA ASP A 173 -3.48 -3.84 -8.12
C ASP A 173 -4.83 -3.34 -8.62
N LEU A 174 -4.86 -2.23 -9.37
CA LEU A 174 -6.08 -1.81 -10.06
C LEU A 174 -6.55 -2.89 -11.05
N GLY A 175 -5.61 -3.57 -11.73
CA GLY A 175 -5.90 -4.70 -12.61
C GLY A 175 -6.73 -5.80 -11.92
N HIS A 176 -6.49 -6.06 -10.64
CA HIS A 176 -7.30 -7.00 -9.86
C HIS A 176 -8.74 -6.52 -9.63
N ILE A 177 -8.95 -5.22 -9.39
CA ILE A 177 -10.31 -4.63 -9.34
C ILE A 177 -11.00 -4.78 -10.69
N LEU A 178 -10.30 -4.46 -11.79
CA LEU A 178 -10.87 -4.55 -13.15
C LEU A 178 -11.32 -5.97 -13.46
N GLN A 179 -10.46 -6.95 -13.19
CA GLN A 179 -10.78 -8.36 -13.41
C GLN A 179 -11.96 -8.83 -12.55
N ALA A 180 -11.95 -8.49 -11.25
CA ALA A 180 -13.00 -8.91 -10.32
C ALA A 180 -14.36 -8.24 -10.59
N SER A 181 -14.36 -7.05 -11.20
CA SER A 181 -15.55 -6.24 -11.50
C SER A 181 -15.99 -6.31 -12.98
N ASN A 182 -15.18 -6.93 -13.85
CA ASN A 182 -15.40 -7.02 -15.29
C ASN A 182 -15.59 -5.64 -15.95
N CYS A 183 -14.67 -4.73 -15.67
CA CYS A 183 -14.64 -3.35 -16.15
C CYS A 183 -13.22 -3.00 -16.63
N GLY A 184 -13.08 -1.88 -17.35
CA GLY A 184 -11.81 -1.22 -17.59
C GLY A 184 -11.65 0.05 -16.76
N ALA A 185 -10.53 0.75 -16.92
CA ALA A 185 -10.24 2.02 -16.27
C ALA A 185 -9.59 3.01 -17.23
N ARG A 186 -9.87 4.30 -16.99
CA ARG A 186 -9.13 5.41 -17.59
C ARG A 186 -8.47 6.20 -16.47
N ILE A 187 -7.14 6.29 -16.51
CA ILE A 187 -6.33 6.99 -15.52
C ILE A 187 -5.76 8.25 -16.13
N ASP A 188 -5.90 9.37 -15.41
CA ASP A 188 -5.28 10.64 -15.73
C ASP A 188 -3.91 10.72 -15.06
N LEU A 189 -2.84 10.75 -15.85
CA LEU A 189 -1.47 10.74 -15.35
C LEU A 189 -1.10 12.02 -14.59
N GLU A 190 -1.76 13.13 -14.90
CA GLU A 190 -1.52 14.43 -14.24
C GLU A 190 -2.23 14.51 -12.88
N ALA A 191 -3.24 13.67 -12.67
CA ALA A 191 -3.95 13.57 -11.41
C ALA A 191 -3.27 12.63 -10.39
N LEU A 192 -2.21 11.91 -10.78
CA LEU A 192 -1.52 11.01 -9.86
C LEU A 192 -0.81 11.81 -8.77
N PRO A 193 -1.07 11.51 -7.48
CA PRO A 193 -0.44 12.23 -6.38
C PRO A 193 1.00 11.74 -6.13
N ASP A 194 1.95 12.66 -6.12
CA ASP A 194 3.33 12.45 -5.67
C ASP A 194 3.63 13.29 -4.41
N SER A 195 4.66 12.91 -3.66
CA SER A 195 5.13 13.70 -2.53
C SER A 195 6.02 14.86 -3.01
N GLU A 196 6.13 15.90 -2.18
CA GLU A 196 7.06 17.02 -2.45
C GLU A 196 8.51 16.50 -2.52
N GLU A 197 8.84 15.52 -1.69
CA GLU A 197 10.15 14.88 -1.62
C GLU A 197 10.48 14.09 -2.89
N LEU A 198 9.51 13.33 -3.43
CA LEU A 198 9.70 12.64 -4.70
C LEU A 198 9.76 13.63 -5.86
N CYS A 199 8.82 14.57 -5.92
CA CYS A 199 8.72 15.57 -6.97
C CYS A 199 9.97 16.45 -7.05
N GLY A 200 10.52 16.85 -5.91
CA GLY A 200 11.70 17.73 -5.83
C GLY A 200 13.01 17.10 -6.31
N HIS A 201 13.10 15.78 -6.38
CA HIS A 201 14.34 15.06 -6.65
C HIS A 201 14.30 14.13 -7.86
N ALA A 202 13.13 13.69 -8.31
CA ALA A 202 12.98 12.84 -9.49
C ALA A 202 13.11 13.68 -10.77
N ASN A 203 14.35 13.88 -11.24
CA ASN A 203 14.65 14.69 -12.43
C ASN A 203 14.22 14.02 -13.74
N ASP A 204 14.02 12.71 -13.76
CA ASP A 204 13.49 11.96 -14.89
C ASP A 204 11.98 11.73 -14.70
N PRO A 205 11.13 12.42 -15.45
CA PRO A 205 9.68 12.29 -15.34
C PRO A 205 9.18 10.89 -15.68
N GLU A 206 9.88 10.16 -16.55
CA GLU A 206 9.50 8.79 -16.93
C GLU A 206 9.81 7.82 -15.79
N GLN A 207 10.97 7.96 -15.15
CA GLN A 207 11.32 7.17 -13.98
C GLN A 207 10.36 7.42 -12.81
N LYS A 208 10.01 8.70 -12.55
CA LYS A 208 9.02 9.06 -11.53
C LYS A 208 7.69 8.38 -11.81
N LEU A 209 7.18 8.53 -13.02
CA LEU A 209 5.92 7.94 -13.43
C LEU A 209 5.95 6.41 -13.32
N ARG A 210 7.06 5.77 -13.65
CA ARG A 210 7.26 4.34 -13.50
C ARG A 210 7.18 3.91 -12.03
N TRP A 211 7.78 4.66 -11.11
CA TRP A 211 7.65 4.40 -9.66
C TRP A 211 6.21 4.53 -9.20
N MET A 212 5.47 5.55 -9.64
CA MET A 212 4.07 5.78 -9.25
C MET A 212 3.10 4.72 -9.82
N LEU A 213 3.35 4.22 -11.02
CA LEU A 213 2.45 3.27 -11.70
C LEU A 213 2.79 1.81 -11.44
N SER A 214 4.09 1.48 -11.38
CA SER A 214 4.60 0.10 -11.31
C SER A 214 5.49 -0.14 -10.09
N GLY A 215 5.78 0.88 -9.29
CA GLY A 215 6.47 0.72 -8.02
C GLY A 215 5.54 0.08 -7.00
N GLY A 216 5.99 -0.98 -6.35
CA GLY A 216 5.24 -1.61 -5.27
C GLY A 216 5.53 -0.99 -3.90
N GLU A 217 4.84 -1.53 -2.91
CA GLU A 217 5.05 -1.28 -1.48
C GLU A 217 4.69 0.13 -0.98
N ASP A 218 3.83 0.86 -1.69
CA ASP A 218 3.29 2.14 -1.20
C ASP A 218 2.26 1.93 -0.07
N TYR A 219 1.53 0.81 -0.09
CA TYR A 219 0.50 0.42 0.89
C TYR A 219 -0.55 1.52 1.12
N GLU A 220 -0.85 2.26 0.07
CA GLU A 220 -2.00 3.14 -0.01
C GLU A 220 -3.25 2.35 -0.44
N LEU A 221 -4.45 2.91 -0.27
CA LEU A 221 -5.68 2.30 -0.79
C LEU A 221 -6.00 2.87 -2.16
N CYS A 222 -6.28 1.97 -3.11
CA CYS A 222 -6.99 2.29 -4.35
C CYS A 222 -8.45 1.84 -4.22
N PHE A 223 -9.39 2.72 -4.45
CA PHE A 223 -10.81 2.42 -4.27
C PHE A 223 -11.68 3.12 -5.31
N THR A 224 -12.86 2.56 -5.57
CA THR A 224 -13.82 3.13 -6.51
C THR A 224 -15.07 3.59 -5.79
N VAL A 225 -15.64 4.71 -6.26
CA VAL A 225 -16.79 5.34 -5.63
C VAL A 225 -17.83 5.75 -6.67
N PRO A 226 -19.11 5.36 -6.51
CA PRO A 226 -20.20 5.84 -7.34
C PRO A 226 -20.35 7.36 -7.27
N GLU A 227 -20.76 8.00 -8.35
CA GLU A 227 -20.96 9.45 -8.42
C GLU A 227 -21.80 9.99 -7.24
N LEU A 228 -22.83 9.26 -6.84
CA LEU A 228 -23.72 9.64 -5.73
C LEU A 228 -23.03 9.74 -4.37
N ASN A 229 -21.94 9.00 -4.17
CA ASN A 229 -21.22 8.94 -2.89
C ASN A 229 -20.01 9.90 -2.84
N ARG A 230 -19.61 10.53 -3.95
CA ARG A 230 -18.44 11.41 -4.00
C ARG A 230 -18.50 12.55 -2.98
N GLY A 231 -19.65 13.21 -2.85
CA GLY A 231 -19.81 14.30 -1.91
C GLY A 231 -19.70 13.90 -0.43
N ALA A 232 -19.81 12.60 -0.12
CA ALA A 232 -19.65 12.10 1.24
C ALA A 232 -18.20 11.78 1.60
N LEU A 233 -17.28 11.70 0.63
CA LEU A 233 -15.86 11.36 0.87
C LEU A 233 -15.16 12.39 1.76
N ASP A 234 -15.37 13.69 1.50
CA ASP A 234 -14.76 14.76 2.30
C ASP A 234 -15.18 14.70 3.77
N VAL A 235 -16.43 14.32 4.00
CA VAL A 235 -16.96 14.16 5.37
C VAL A 235 -16.37 12.91 6.03
N ALA A 236 -16.23 11.82 5.28
CA ALA A 236 -15.77 10.54 5.81
C ALA A 236 -14.24 10.49 6.00
N LEU A 237 -13.47 11.04 5.08
CA LEU A 237 -12.02 10.93 5.02
C LEU A 237 -11.28 12.22 5.40
N GLY A 238 -11.85 13.39 5.16
CA GLY A 238 -11.17 14.69 5.26
C GLY A 238 -10.60 14.99 6.65
N HIS A 239 -11.17 14.41 7.71
CA HIS A 239 -10.68 14.58 9.09
C HIS A 239 -9.64 13.55 9.52
N LEU A 240 -9.32 12.55 8.70
CA LEU A 240 -8.40 11.46 9.02
C LEU A 240 -6.93 11.79 8.73
N GLY A 241 -6.64 13.00 8.25
CA GLY A 241 -5.28 13.52 8.08
C GLY A 241 -4.47 12.90 6.94
N VAL A 242 -5.10 12.11 6.07
CA VAL A 242 -4.48 11.53 4.87
C VAL A 242 -5.20 12.08 3.64
N PRO A 243 -4.49 12.68 2.67
CA PRO A 243 -5.10 13.13 1.43
C PRO A 243 -5.64 11.93 0.64
N PHE A 244 -6.62 12.18 -0.20
CA PHE A 244 -7.12 11.22 -1.17
C PHE A 244 -7.39 11.95 -2.49
N THR A 245 -7.03 11.32 -3.59
CA THR A 245 -7.01 11.97 -4.90
C THR A 245 -7.79 11.14 -5.90
N CYS A 246 -8.68 11.81 -6.66
CA CYS A 246 -9.36 11.20 -7.81
C CYS A 246 -8.37 11.13 -8.97
N ILE A 247 -8.06 9.91 -9.43
CA ILE A 247 -7.06 9.66 -10.48
C ILE A 247 -7.66 9.19 -11.79
N GLY A 248 -8.98 8.95 -11.84
CA GLY A 248 -9.60 8.45 -13.06
C GLY A 248 -11.02 7.95 -12.87
N GLN A 249 -11.48 7.16 -13.83
CA GLN A 249 -12.83 6.64 -13.86
C GLN A 249 -12.89 5.21 -14.43
N MET A 250 -13.76 4.39 -13.87
CA MET A 250 -14.07 3.06 -14.40
C MET A 250 -14.81 3.16 -15.73
N THR A 251 -14.45 2.31 -16.68
CA THR A 251 -15.03 2.27 -18.04
C THR A 251 -15.73 0.96 -18.32
N ALA A 252 -16.60 0.97 -19.32
CA ALA A 252 -17.25 -0.26 -19.82
C ALA A 252 -16.33 -1.08 -20.74
N ASP A 253 -15.22 -0.49 -21.18
CA ASP A 253 -14.22 -1.16 -21.98
C ASP A 253 -13.39 -2.09 -21.10
N ILE A 254 -13.42 -3.39 -21.39
CA ILE A 254 -12.72 -4.43 -20.62
C ILE A 254 -11.26 -4.64 -21.07
N GLU A 255 -10.73 -3.82 -21.98
CA GLU A 255 -9.36 -3.97 -22.49
C GLU A 255 -8.27 -3.59 -21.46
N GLY A 256 -8.64 -3.26 -20.22
CA GLY A 256 -7.70 -2.99 -19.14
C GLY A 256 -7.64 -1.51 -18.75
N ILE A 257 -6.41 -1.01 -18.52
CA ILE A 257 -6.17 0.39 -18.12
C ILE A 257 -5.75 1.20 -19.35
N SER A 258 -6.48 2.27 -19.61
CA SER A 258 -6.08 3.32 -20.55
C SER A 258 -5.52 4.51 -19.78
N PHE A 259 -4.44 5.11 -20.29
CA PHE A 259 -3.81 6.28 -19.69
C PHE A 259 -4.03 7.49 -20.56
N VAL A 260 -4.23 8.64 -19.91
CA VAL A 260 -4.41 9.94 -20.57
C VAL A 260 -3.41 10.93 -19.99
N ARG A 261 -2.78 11.74 -20.86
CA ARG A 261 -1.93 12.86 -20.50
C ARG A 261 -2.32 14.07 -21.35
N ASP A 262 -2.57 15.22 -20.75
CA ASP A 262 -3.05 16.43 -21.46
C ASP A 262 -4.33 16.17 -22.31
N GLY A 263 -5.16 15.21 -21.88
CA GLY A 263 -6.36 14.82 -22.62
C GLY A 263 -6.12 13.82 -23.77
N GLU A 264 -4.88 13.48 -24.08
CA GLU A 264 -4.50 12.58 -25.17
C GLU A 264 -4.14 11.18 -24.65
N PRO A 265 -4.53 10.10 -25.34
CA PRO A 265 -4.17 8.73 -24.94
C PRO A 265 -2.65 8.49 -25.00
N VAL A 266 -2.14 7.80 -23.98
CA VAL A 266 -0.73 7.40 -23.88
C VAL A 266 -0.67 5.88 -23.61
N THR A 267 0.32 5.22 -24.20
CA THR A 267 0.55 3.78 -23.99
C THR A 267 1.91 3.54 -23.37
N PHE A 268 1.96 2.60 -22.42
CA PHE A 268 3.20 2.15 -21.79
C PHE A 268 3.29 0.62 -21.90
N ASP A 269 4.50 0.13 -22.08
CA ASP A 269 4.80 -1.31 -22.05
C ASP A 269 5.11 -1.80 -20.62
N TRP A 270 4.74 -1.00 -19.60
CA TRP A 270 5.02 -1.32 -18.21
C TRP A 270 3.97 -2.26 -17.64
N LYS A 271 4.45 -3.20 -16.84
CA LYS A 271 3.62 -4.09 -16.02
C LYS A 271 3.88 -3.75 -14.56
N GLY A 272 2.92 -4.07 -13.70
CA GLY A 272 3.15 -4.06 -12.26
C GLY A 272 4.29 -5.00 -11.85
N TYR A 273 4.72 -4.92 -10.60
CA TYR A 273 5.81 -5.70 -10.03
C TYR A 273 5.54 -7.21 -10.07
#